data_77a5ccfc528668a3bb5d192b9edfbdf7
#
_entry.id   77a5ccfc528668a3bb5d192b9edfbdf7
#
_cell.length_a   1.000
_cell.length_b   1.000
_cell.length_c   1.000
_cell.angle_alpha   90.00
_cell.angle_beta   90.00
_cell.angle_gamma   90.00
#
_symmetry.space_group_name_H-M   'P 1'
#
loop_
_entity.id
_entity.type
_entity.pdbx_description
1 polymer ?
#
loop_
_entity_poly.entity_id
_entity_poly.type
_entity_poly.pdbx_seq_one_letter_code
_entity_poly.pdbx_strand_id
1 'polypeptide(L)'
;MAGGQMPENIKDPDPKEYIPIVEKWGCIKRWDAAPELPGAMQFGKYITGKGILASVAHTQAEYEDIRAAWESGYSHATHFYNAMPGFHKRREYKYEGTVESIYLIDDMTVEVVADGIHVPPTILRLIYKIKGVERACVITDALACAASESNVAFDPRVIIEDLSLIHISE
;
A
#
# COMPACT_ATOMS: atom_id res chain seq x y z
N MET A 1 0.89 -4.34 -8.47
CA MET A 1 2.37 -4.18 -8.58
C MET A 1 3.04 -5.02 -7.49
N ALA A 2 3.96 -5.91 -7.84
CA ALA A 2 4.57 -6.84 -6.87
C ALA A 2 5.42 -6.09 -5.82
N GLY A 3 6.19 -5.08 -6.24
CA GLY A 3 7.19 -4.49 -5.37
C GLY A 3 8.15 -5.56 -4.87
N GLY A 4 8.44 -5.56 -3.58
CA GLY A 4 9.29 -6.58 -2.93
C GLY A 4 8.64 -7.93 -2.70
N GLN A 5 7.38 -8.13 -3.04
CA GLN A 5 6.69 -9.40 -2.85
C GLN A 5 7.07 -10.42 -3.94
N MET A 6 7.02 -11.69 -3.59
CA MET A 6 7.22 -12.77 -4.56
C MET A 6 6.02 -12.86 -5.51
N PRO A 7 6.22 -12.75 -6.84
CA PRO A 7 5.10 -12.73 -7.81
C PRO A 7 4.19 -13.95 -7.71
N GLU A 8 4.73 -15.12 -7.39
CA GLU A 8 3.98 -16.37 -7.21
C GLU A 8 3.01 -16.35 -6.01
N ASN A 9 3.21 -15.43 -5.07
CA ASN A 9 2.35 -15.27 -3.90
C ASN A 9 1.23 -14.24 -4.10
N ILE A 10 1.28 -13.51 -5.22
CA ILE A 10 0.24 -12.52 -5.53
C ILE A 10 -0.99 -13.23 -6.06
N LYS A 11 -2.13 -12.98 -5.43
CA LYS A 11 -3.41 -13.62 -5.75
C LYS A 11 -4.53 -12.58 -5.78
N ASP A 12 -5.54 -12.87 -6.59
CA ASP A 12 -6.81 -12.17 -6.48
C ASP A 12 -7.50 -12.50 -5.14
N PRO A 13 -8.21 -11.56 -4.51
CA PRO A 13 -8.96 -11.83 -3.29
C PRO A 13 -10.03 -12.92 -3.50
N ASP A 14 -9.80 -14.10 -2.94
CA ASP A 14 -10.76 -15.22 -2.99
C ASP A 14 -11.56 -15.30 -1.69
N PRO A 15 -12.92 -15.19 -1.73
CA PRO A 15 -13.77 -15.35 -0.55
C PRO A 15 -13.56 -16.68 0.19
N LYS A 16 -13.20 -17.74 -0.52
CA LYS A 16 -12.91 -19.05 0.09
C LYS A 16 -11.64 -19.03 0.95
N GLU A 17 -10.71 -18.11 0.68
CA GLU A 17 -9.49 -17.95 1.46
C GLU A 17 -9.69 -16.91 2.58
N TYR A 18 -10.15 -15.68 2.27
CA TYR A 18 -10.17 -14.62 3.26
C TYR A 18 -11.32 -14.73 4.28
N ILE A 19 -12.50 -15.24 3.91
CA ILE A 19 -13.62 -15.35 4.85
C ILE A 19 -13.27 -16.25 6.05
N PRO A 20 -12.76 -17.48 5.87
CA PRO A 20 -12.35 -18.31 7.01
C PRO A 20 -11.28 -17.68 7.90
N ILE A 21 -10.36 -16.90 7.30
CA ILE A 21 -9.31 -16.18 8.07
C ILE A 21 -9.96 -15.12 8.96
N VAL A 22 -10.82 -14.28 8.39
CA VAL A 22 -11.52 -13.21 9.12
C VAL A 22 -12.41 -13.77 10.23
N GLU A 23 -13.15 -14.85 9.94
CA GLU A 23 -14.04 -15.48 10.92
C GLU A 23 -13.26 -16.15 12.07
N LYS A 24 -12.05 -16.66 11.78
CA LYS A 24 -11.20 -17.32 12.78
C LYS A 24 -10.42 -16.34 13.64
N TRP A 25 -9.94 -15.23 13.06
CA TRP A 25 -8.95 -14.36 13.70
C TRP A 25 -9.51 -12.95 13.96
N GLY A 26 -10.07 -12.73 15.14
CA GLY A 26 -10.62 -11.43 15.55
C GLY A 26 -9.56 -10.33 15.82
N CYS A 27 -8.28 -10.65 15.70
CA CYS A 27 -7.18 -9.69 15.92
C CYS A 27 -6.82 -8.88 14.67
N ILE A 28 -7.34 -9.22 13.49
CA ILE A 28 -7.05 -8.49 12.24
C ILE A 28 -7.68 -7.11 12.34
N LYS A 29 -6.85 -6.06 12.19
CA LYS A 29 -7.30 -4.65 12.25
C LYS A 29 -7.23 -3.95 10.91
N ARG A 30 -6.33 -4.39 10.04
CA ARG A 30 -6.15 -3.88 8.69
C ARG A 30 -5.85 -5.03 7.74
N TRP A 31 -6.31 -4.88 6.49
CA TRP A 31 -5.94 -5.78 5.40
C TRP A 31 -5.83 -4.99 4.11
N ASP A 32 -4.74 -5.22 3.40
CA ASP A 32 -4.36 -4.48 2.21
C ASP A 32 -4.73 -5.26 0.95
N ALA A 33 -5.14 -4.56 -0.11
CA ALA A 33 -5.33 -5.15 -1.42
C ALA A 33 -5.13 -4.12 -2.54
N ALA A 34 -4.83 -4.62 -3.74
CA ALA A 34 -4.80 -3.83 -4.96
C ALA A 34 -6.22 -3.72 -5.54
N PRO A 35 -6.79 -2.52 -5.65
CA PRO A 35 -8.20 -2.34 -6.03
C PRO A 35 -8.55 -2.85 -7.43
N GLU A 36 -7.61 -2.76 -8.37
CA GLU A 36 -7.81 -3.19 -9.75
C GLU A 36 -7.98 -4.71 -9.92
N LEU A 37 -7.67 -5.50 -8.88
CA LEU A 37 -7.76 -6.97 -8.96
C LEU A 37 -9.22 -7.44 -8.92
N PRO A 38 -9.54 -8.51 -9.67
CA PRO A 38 -10.85 -9.14 -9.59
C PRO A 38 -11.21 -9.53 -8.14
N GLY A 39 -12.41 -9.18 -7.71
CA GLY A 39 -12.89 -9.47 -6.35
C GLY A 39 -12.48 -8.45 -5.27
N ALA A 40 -11.58 -7.50 -5.56
CA ALA A 40 -11.10 -6.53 -4.58
C ALA A 40 -12.22 -5.67 -3.98
N MET A 41 -13.21 -5.26 -4.77
CA MET A 41 -14.35 -4.47 -4.27
C MET A 41 -15.24 -5.27 -3.32
N GLN A 42 -15.44 -6.56 -3.59
CA GLN A 42 -16.21 -7.45 -2.71
C GLN A 42 -15.44 -7.71 -1.40
N PHE A 43 -14.14 -7.91 -1.51
CA PHE A 43 -13.24 -8.04 -0.37
C PHE A 43 -13.31 -6.80 0.54
N GLY A 44 -13.15 -5.59 -0.02
CA GLY A 44 -13.24 -4.34 0.73
C GLY A 44 -14.55 -4.21 1.51
N LYS A 45 -15.69 -4.41 0.83
CA LYS A 45 -17.01 -4.38 1.48
C LYS A 45 -17.15 -5.40 2.61
N TYR A 46 -16.62 -6.60 2.41
CA TYR A 46 -16.72 -7.66 3.41
C TYR A 46 -15.90 -7.33 4.66
N ILE A 47 -14.61 -6.99 4.50
CA ILE A 47 -13.73 -6.75 5.65
C ILE A 47 -14.12 -5.47 6.42
N THR A 48 -14.55 -4.42 5.73
CA THR A 48 -15.01 -3.20 6.41
C THR A 48 -16.31 -3.43 7.15
N GLY A 49 -17.20 -4.28 6.63
CA GLY A 49 -18.39 -4.76 7.36
C GLY A 49 -18.07 -5.55 8.63
N LYS A 50 -16.84 -6.05 8.78
CA LYS A 50 -16.31 -6.70 9.99
C LYS A 50 -15.50 -5.76 10.88
N GLY A 51 -15.42 -4.49 10.56
CA GLY A 51 -14.65 -3.49 11.30
C GLY A 51 -13.14 -3.56 11.06
N ILE A 52 -12.71 -4.16 9.96
CA ILE A 52 -11.32 -4.24 9.52
C ILE A 52 -11.08 -3.10 8.52
N LEU A 53 -9.99 -2.34 8.71
CA LEU A 53 -9.58 -1.29 7.79
C LEU A 53 -9.13 -1.90 6.46
N ALA A 54 -9.80 -1.53 5.37
CA ALA A 54 -9.35 -1.86 4.03
C ALA A 54 -8.38 -0.81 3.52
N SER A 55 -7.19 -1.24 3.10
CA SER A 55 -6.15 -0.35 2.62
C SER A 55 -5.74 -0.67 1.18
N VAL A 56 -5.45 0.38 0.41
CA VAL A 56 -4.89 0.28 -0.94
C VAL A 56 -3.39 0.07 -0.83
N ALA A 57 -2.86 -0.98 -1.47
CA ALA A 57 -1.43 -1.27 -1.48
C ALA A 57 -0.99 -1.98 -2.77
N HIS A 58 0.28 -1.81 -3.17
CA HIS A 58 0.91 -2.54 -4.28
C HIS A 58 0.07 -2.59 -5.56
N THR A 59 -0.39 -1.45 -6.03
CA THR A 59 -1.45 -1.33 -7.03
C THR A 59 -0.98 -0.65 -8.32
N GLN A 60 -1.72 -0.85 -9.40
CA GLN A 60 -1.65 -0.10 -10.66
C GLN A 60 -2.94 0.70 -10.90
N ALA A 61 -3.78 0.82 -9.88
CA ALA A 61 -5.08 1.47 -9.96
C ALA A 61 -4.98 2.92 -10.43
N GLU A 62 -5.92 3.30 -11.28
CA GLU A 62 -6.16 4.68 -11.71
C GLU A 62 -7.38 5.26 -10.97
N TYR A 63 -7.82 6.45 -11.33
CA TYR A 63 -8.84 7.17 -10.57
C TYR A 63 -10.15 6.40 -10.40
N GLU A 64 -10.65 5.77 -11.46
CA GLU A 64 -11.92 5.05 -11.39
C GLU A 64 -11.84 3.83 -10.46
N ASP A 65 -10.68 3.14 -10.44
CA ASP A 65 -10.46 2.01 -9.53
C ASP A 65 -10.41 2.50 -8.07
N ILE A 66 -9.69 3.59 -7.80
CA ILE A 66 -9.57 4.16 -6.45
C ILE A 66 -10.92 4.72 -5.97
N ARG A 67 -11.70 5.37 -6.84
CA ARG A 67 -13.05 5.82 -6.52
C ARG A 67 -13.96 4.65 -6.18
N ALA A 68 -13.96 3.60 -6.98
CA ALA A 68 -14.73 2.39 -6.71
C ALA A 68 -14.28 1.68 -5.42
N ALA A 69 -12.97 1.69 -5.14
CA ALA A 69 -12.43 1.18 -3.89
C ALA A 69 -12.95 1.99 -2.68
N TRP A 70 -12.92 3.32 -2.75
CA TRP A 70 -13.48 4.18 -1.72
C TRP A 70 -14.96 3.88 -1.46
N GLU A 71 -15.77 3.79 -2.51
CA GLU A 71 -17.19 3.40 -2.42
C GLU A 71 -17.39 1.98 -1.85
N SER A 72 -16.36 1.16 -1.90
CA SER A 72 -16.33 -0.20 -1.36
C SER A 72 -15.70 -0.32 0.02
N GLY A 73 -15.36 0.83 0.65
CA GLY A 73 -14.90 0.91 2.03
C GLY A 73 -13.38 1.00 2.21
N TYR A 74 -12.58 1.01 1.14
CA TYR A 74 -11.16 1.33 1.28
C TYR A 74 -10.99 2.78 1.67
N SER A 75 -10.36 3.03 2.80
CA SER A 75 -10.19 4.37 3.36
C SER A 75 -8.76 4.75 3.72
N HIS A 76 -7.80 3.89 3.34
CA HIS A 76 -6.41 4.04 3.69
C HIS A 76 -5.50 3.68 2.53
N ALA A 77 -4.27 4.21 2.50
CA ALA A 77 -3.23 3.83 1.56
C ALA A 77 -1.94 3.48 2.31
N THR A 78 -1.48 2.26 2.13
CA THR A 78 -0.28 1.69 2.75
C THR A 78 0.97 2.24 2.08
N HIS A 79 2.02 2.58 2.84
CA HIS A 79 3.32 3.10 2.39
C HIS A 79 3.24 3.99 1.13
N PHE A 80 2.39 5.01 1.23
CA PHE A 80 1.99 5.89 0.14
C PHE A 80 3.17 6.37 -0.71
N TYR A 81 3.05 6.36 -2.00
CA TYR A 81 4.06 6.52 -3.06
C TYR A 81 4.85 5.25 -3.40
N ASN A 82 4.99 4.29 -2.47
CA ASN A 82 5.74 3.06 -2.76
C ASN A 82 4.83 2.01 -3.41
N ALA A 83 5.32 1.34 -4.44
CA ALA A 83 4.57 0.38 -5.25
C ALA A 83 3.21 0.92 -5.74
N MET A 84 3.15 2.21 -6.06
CA MET A 84 1.98 2.92 -6.59
C MET A 84 2.41 3.83 -7.74
N PRO A 85 1.74 3.80 -8.92
CA PRO A 85 2.03 4.72 -9.99
C PRO A 85 1.57 6.13 -9.64
N GLY A 86 2.38 7.10 -10.01
CA GLY A 86 1.99 8.49 -10.11
C GLY A 86 1.55 8.86 -11.53
N PHE A 87 1.35 10.14 -11.77
CA PHE A 87 1.06 10.68 -13.09
C PHE A 87 2.00 10.13 -14.16
N HIS A 88 1.44 9.60 -15.22
CA HIS A 88 2.22 8.91 -16.24
C HIS A 88 1.66 9.14 -17.65
N LYS A 89 2.42 8.70 -18.65
CA LYS A 89 2.07 8.78 -20.06
C LYS A 89 1.98 7.37 -20.67
N ARG A 90 0.86 7.09 -21.37
CA ARG A 90 0.71 5.91 -22.23
C ARG A 90 0.51 6.38 -23.66
N ARG A 91 1.47 6.13 -24.53
CA ARG A 91 1.52 6.68 -25.91
C ARG A 91 1.43 8.20 -25.86
N GLU A 92 0.40 8.79 -26.50
CA GLU A 92 0.18 10.24 -26.58
C GLU A 92 -0.64 10.80 -25.41
N TYR A 93 -1.28 9.95 -24.64
CA TYR A 93 -2.21 10.34 -23.57
C TYR A 93 -1.54 10.34 -22.20
N LYS A 94 -2.01 11.25 -21.37
CA LYS A 94 -1.58 11.38 -19.97
C LYS A 94 -2.66 10.82 -19.07
N TYR A 95 -2.22 10.16 -18.00
CA TYR A 95 -3.10 9.53 -17.01
C TYR A 95 -2.64 9.88 -15.61
N GLU A 96 -3.59 10.07 -14.74
CA GLU A 96 -3.33 10.06 -13.30
C GLU A 96 -2.99 8.63 -12.85
N GLY A 97 -2.18 8.56 -11.79
CA GLY A 97 -1.93 7.29 -11.14
C GLY A 97 -2.69 7.17 -9.82
N THR A 98 -2.37 6.14 -9.08
CA THR A 98 -2.91 5.90 -7.74
C THR A 98 -2.66 7.08 -6.80
N VAL A 99 -1.48 7.69 -6.90
CA VAL A 99 -1.06 8.78 -6.01
C VAL A 99 -1.99 9.98 -6.14
N GLU A 100 -2.21 10.47 -7.34
CA GLU A 100 -3.09 11.60 -7.61
C GLU A 100 -4.54 11.27 -7.24
N SER A 101 -4.96 10.05 -7.53
CA SER A 101 -6.31 9.57 -7.23
C SER A 101 -6.61 9.57 -5.73
N ILE A 102 -5.65 9.12 -4.91
CA ILE A 102 -5.76 9.15 -3.44
C ILE A 102 -5.76 10.59 -2.90
N TYR A 103 -5.02 11.50 -3.52
CA TYR A 103 -5.06 12.91 -3.14
C TYR A 103 -6.44 13.55 -3.40
N LEU A 104 -7.12 13.17 -4.47
CA LEU A 104 -8.44 13.70 -4.83
C LEU A 104 -9.57 13.24 -3.89
N ILE A 105 -9.34 12.18 -3.11
CA ILE A 105 -10.29 11.73 -2.09
C ILE A 105 -9.81 12.25 -0.73
N ASP A 106 -10.36 13.38 -0.30
CA ASP A 106 -9.91 14.11 0.88
C ASP A 106 -9.86 13.23 2.14
N ASP A 107 -10.86 12.37 2.34
CA ASP A 107 -11.00 11.56 3.54
C ASP A 107 -10.15 10.27 3.54
N MET A 108 -9.51 9.91 2.44
CA MET A 108 -8.54 8.81 2.45
C MET A 108 -7.31 9.20 3.27
N THR A 109 -6.97 8.35 4.24
CA THR A 109 -5.76 8.47 5.05
C THR A 109 -4.58 7.77 4.37
N VAL A 110 -3.36 8.18 4.72
CA VAL A 110 -2.14 7.61 4.14
C VAL A 110 -1.11 7.31 5.22
N GLU A 111 -0.33 6.27 5.06
CA GLU A 111 0.89 6.04 5.83
C GLU A 111 2.13 6.26 4.98
N VAL A 112 3.18 6.79 5.58
CA VAL A 112 4.36 7.27 4.85
C VAL A 112 5.64 6.78 5.51
N VAL A 113 6.55 6.24 4.71
CA VAL A 113 7.93 5.95 5.14
C VAL A 113 8.74 7.24 5.00
N ALA A 114 9.08 7.85 6.14
CA ALA A 114 9.69 9.18 6.19
C ALA A 114 11.20 9.14 6.44
N ASP A 115 11.89 8.14 5.92
CA ASP A 115 13.34 7.96 6.05
C ASP A 115 14.17 8.87 5.12
N GLY A 116 13.53 9.57 4.20
CA GLY A 116 14.18 10.44 3.21
C GLY A 116 14.77 9.69 2.01
N ILE A 117 14.63 8.36 1.98
CA ILE A 117 15.09 7.46 0.91
C ILE A 117 13.90 7.02 0.06
N HIS A 118 12.91 6.35 0.67
CA HIS A 118 11.70 5.89 0.00
C HIS A 118 10.84 7.05 -0.50
N VAL A 119 10.73 8.12 0.29
CA VAL A 119 9.97 9.31 -0.09
C VAL A 119 10.85 10.55 0.14
N PRO A 120 11.21 11.30 -0.93
CA PRO A 120 12.05 12.49 -0.80
C PRO A 120 11.41 13.56 0.09
N PRO A 121 12.19 14.40 0.78
CA PRO A 121 11.68 15.44 1.68
C PRO A 121 10.69 16.42 1.03
N THR A 122 10.85 16.69 -0.26
CA THR A 122 9.92 17.55 -1.03
C THR A 122 8.54 16.91 -1.18
N ILE A 123 8.51 15.60 -1.39
CA ILE A 123 7.25 14.83 -1.48
C ILE A 123 6.62 14.68 -0.10
N LEU A 124 7.41 14.45 0.96
CA LEU A 124 6.88 14.46 2.34
C LEU A 124 6.18 15.78 2.67
N ARG A 125 6.76 16.92 2.24
CA ARG A 125 6.11 18.23 2.39
C ARG A 125 4.82 18.34 1.57
N LEU A 126 4.77 17.76 0.37
CA LEU A 126 3.56 17.75 -0.46
C LEU A 126 2.44 16.93 0.21
N ILE A 127 2.77 15.75 0.71
CA ILE A 127 1.84 14.89 1.46
C ILE A 127 1.27 15.66 2.65
N TYR A 128 2.15 16.25 3.47
CA TYR A 128 1.73 17.06 4.62
C TYR A 128 0.84 18.24 4.22
N LYS A 129 1.17 18.92 3.12
CA LYS A 129 0.40 20.07 2.63
C LYS A 129 -1.02 19.69 2.19
N ILE A 130 -1.20 18.52 1.59
CA ILE A 130 -2.49 18.07 1.04
C ILE A 130 -3.30 17.29 2.09
N LYS A 131 -2.69 16.34 2.78
CA LYS A 131 -3.38 15.45 3.74
C LYS A 131 -3.39 15.99 5.17
N GLY A 132 -2.42 16.81 5.54
CA GLY A 132 -2.28 17.33 6.90
C GLY A 132 -1.90 16.25 7.91
N VAL A 133 -1.87 16.62 9.19
CA VAL A 133 -1.55 15.69 10.29
C VAL A 133 -2.69 14.72 10.61
N GLU A 134 -3.92 15.09 10.27
CA GLU A 134 -5.10 14.29 10.60
C GLU A 134 -5.26 13.07 9.69
N ARG A 135 -4.65 13.12 8.49
CA ARG A 135 -4.84 12.07 7.48
C ARG A 135 -3.53 11.42 7.03
N ALA A 136 -2.41 11.74 7.68
CA ALA A 136 -1.12 11.11 7.41
C ALA A 136 -0.47 10.61 8.69
N CYS A 137 0.02 9.37 8.68
CA CYS A 137 0.84 8.83 9.75
C CYS A 137 2.20 8.38 9.22
N VAL A 138 3.19 8.33 10.10
CA VAL A 138 4.54 7.88 9.76
C VAL A 138 4.70 6.44 10.21
N ILE A 139 5.27 5.62 9.32
CA ILE A 139 5.61 4.22 9.58
C ILE A 139 7.06 3.96 9.21
N THR A 140 7.58 2.83 9.66
CA THR A 140 8.93 2.36 9.29
C THR A 140 8.91 1.46 8.07
N ASP A 141 7.84 0.69 7.89
CA ASP A 141 7.76 -0.42 6.93
C ASP A 141 8.94 -1.40 7.08
N ALA A 142 9.36 -1.62 8.33
CA ALA A 142 10.56 -2.37 8.64
C ALA A 142 10.38 -3.87 8.39
N LEU A 143 11.34 -4.47 7.69
CA LEU A 143 11.40 -5.91 7.52
C LEU A 143 11.78 -6.62 8.83
N ALA A 144 11.53 -7.94 8.90
CA ALA A 144 11.83 -8.77 10.07
C ALA A 144 13.32 -8.76 10.49
N CYS A 145 14.21 -8.42 9.57
CA CYS A 145 15.66 -8.30 9.83
C CYS A 145 16.09 -6.88 10.25
N ALA A 146 15.15 -5.91 10.32
CA ALA A 146 15.48 -4.58 10.81
C ALA A 146 15.95 -4.61 12.26
N ALA A 147 16.98 -3.82 12.57
CA ALA A 147 17.65 -3.80 13.89
C ALA A 147 18.22 -5.16 14.33
N SER A 148 18.43 -6.08 13.41
CA SER A 148 19.19 -7.32 13.68
C SER A 148 20.68 -7.01 13.77
N GLU A 149 21.40 -7.72 14.65
CA GLU A 149 22.87 -7.69 14.69
C GLU A 149 23.50 -8.45 13.51
N SER A 150 22.68 -9.18 12.72
CA SER A 150 23.12 -9.94 11.57
C SER A 150 23.11 -9.07 10.31
N ASN A 151 24.21 -9.09 9.57
CA ASN A 151 24.30 -8.48 8.24
C ASN A 151 23.70 -9.38 7.13
N VAL A 152 23.03 -10.46 7.50
CA VAL A 152 22.45 -11.43 6.59
C VAL A 152 20.94 -11.47 6.81
N ALA A 153 20.18 -11.03 5.81
CA ALA A 153 18.75 -11.26 5.77
C ALA A 153 18.46 -12.73 5.41
N PHE A 154 17.35 -13.27 5.88
CA PHE A 154 16.93 -14.63 5.49
C PHE A 154 16.47 -14.70 4.02
N ASP A 155 16.03 -13.58 3.45
CA ASP A 155 15.71 -13.47 2.02
C ASP A 155 16.95 -12.94 1.27
N PRO A 156 17.53 -13.70 0.31
CA PRO A 156 18.74 -13.30 -0.38
C PRO A 156 18.59 -12.08 -1.30
N ARG A 157 17.36 -11.63 -1.57
CA ARG A 157 17.09 -10.40 -2.31
C ARG A 157 17.25 -9.14 -1.45
N VAL A 158 17.30 -9.30 -0.14
CA VAL A 158 17.42 -8.18 0.80
C VAL A 158 18.89 -7.86 1.00
N ILE A 159 19.29 -6.65 0.65
CA ILE A 159 20.63 -6.09 0.89
C ILE A 159 20.55 -5.20 2.13
N ILE A 160 21.42 -5.44 3.10
CA ILE A 160 21.54 -4.64 4.32
C ILE A 160 22.78 -3.76 4.15
N GLU A 161 22.58 -2.43 4.08
CA GLU A 161 23.65 -1.44 4.07
C GLU A 161 23.49 -0.50 5.26
N ASP A 162 24.57 -0.27 5.99
CA ASP A 162 24.66 0.66 7.13
C ASP A 162 23.48 0.59 8.12
N LEU A 163 23.04 -0.64 8.44
CA LEU A 163 21.89 -0.92 9.31
C LEU A 163 20.54 -0.43 8.76
N SER A 164 20.49 0.06 7.55
CA SER A 164 19.24 0.37 6.87
C SER A 164 18.98 -0.61 5.73
N LEU A 165 17.71 -0.94 5.52
CA LEU A 165 17.27 -1.84 4.46
C LEU A 165 17.02 -1.00 3.21
N ILE A 166 17.90 -1.12 2.21
CA ILE A 166 17.83 -0.21 1.08
C ILE A 166 17.29 -0.86 -0.19
N HIS A 167 17.42 -2.17 -0.38
CA HIS A 167 16.95 -2.78 -1.63
C HIS A 167 16.42 -4.19 -1.47
N ILE A 168 15.27 -4.43 -2.10
CA ILE A 168 14.93 -5.72 -2.67
C ILE A 168 15.28 -5.58 -4.16
N SER A 169 16.29 -6.30 -4.63
CA SER A 169 16.62 -6.33 -6.06
C SER A 169 15.43 -6.91 -6.84
N GLU A 170 14.91 -6.13 -7.78
CA GLU A 170 13.92 -6.60 -8.76
C GLU A 170 14.46 -7.72 -9.63
#